data_2a6a84cf050b9b5800333c67412a0e46
#
_entry.id   2a6a84cf050b9b5800333c67412a0e46
#
_cell.length_a   1.000
_cell.length_b   1.000
_cell.length_c   1.000
_cell.angle_alpha   90.00
_cell.angle_beta   90.00
_cell.angle_gamma   90.00
#
_symmetry.space_group_name_H-M   'P 1'
#
loop_
_entity.id
_entity.type
_entity.pdbx_description
1 polymer ?
#
loop_
_entity_poly.entity_id
_entity_poly.type
_entity_poly.pdbx_seq_one_letter_code
_entity_poly.pdbx_strand_id
1 'polypeptide(L)'
;MTTRLRRRAFAALLPALVLAAITGCSGDDSESSATTGAPAAESTAAPETTAAPAITEAPTTTAAPTTTVAAPTYAATIDELLAIGRPIVLAHTAGEDAYPASTLFGFGESVKAGVDMLDLNVQLTADGVLVVHHDDTVDRATNGTGLVSEMTYDELFALDDAYWFTADCVCTDQPEEAYLHRGVRTGEVAPPEGYTADDFAIPTLRMVIERWPDIPLNIEIKGEGDPARATADVLVAELRELGREKASVVASFQDDIVSYVHEIAPEIEVSPGLNVLTAWVLERTPVPDGMTILQLPPEYSGLEVITPELIADSTAAGYPIWVWPNDRALENLESYRAFLDSGIAGLNINFPVEAVQALTEYLAAG
;
A
#
# COMPACT_ATOMS: atom_id res chain seq x y z
N MET A 1 -7.03 -28.84 61.46
CA MET A 1 -6.48 -27.49 61.22
C MET A 1 -6.72 -27.19 59.73
N THR A 2 -7.82 -26.56 59.42
CA THR A 2 -8.34 -26.36 58.07
C THR A 2 -8.20 -24.90 57.73
N THR A 3 -7.28 -24.56 56.82
CA THR A 3 -7.04 -23.19 56.36
C THR A 3 -7.89 -22.94 55.10
N ARG A 4 -8.91 -22.10 55.24
CA ARG A 4 -9.77 -21.64 54.12
C ARG A 4 -9.03 -20.53 53.32
N LEU A 5 -8.70 -20.79 52.04
CA LEU A 5 -8.33 -19.75 51.09
C LEU A 5 -9.56 -18.96 50.69
N ARG A 6 -9.53 -17.66 50.94
CA ARG A 6 -10.50 -16.68 50.44
C ARG A 6 -10.17 -16.35 48.98
N ARG A 7 -11.05 -16.73 48.04
CA ARG A 7 -11.06 -16.25 46.68
C ARG A 7 -11.56 -14.79 46.70
N ARG A 8 -10.70 -13.86 46.30
CA ARG A 8 -11.10 -12.50 45.96
C ARG A 8 -11.61 -12.49 44.52
N ALA A 9 -12.90 -12.19 44.34
CA ALA A 9 -13.48 -11.88 43.04
C ALA A 9 -12.98 -10.51 42.59
N PHE A 10 -12.22 -10.46 41.51
CA PHE A 10 -11.99 -9.24 40.78
C PHE A 10 -13.20 -9.01 39.86
N ALA A 11 -13.96 -7.97 40.11
CA ALA A 11 -14.97 -7.49 39.17
C ALA A 11 -14.25 -6.78 38.02
N ALA A 12 -14.35 -7.37 36.84
CA ALA A 12 -13.87 -6.73 35.61
C ALA A 12 -14.85 -5.60 35.27
N LEU A 13 -14.40 -4.35 35.34
CA LEU A 13 -15.01 -3.23 34.64
C LEU A 13 -14.48 -3.27 33.20
N LEU A 14 -15.33 -3.62 32.26
CA LEU A 14 -15.10 -3.36 30.84
C LEU A 14 -15.34 -1.85 30.62
N PRO A 15 -14.37 -1.10 30.06
CA PRO A 15 -14.66 0.15 29.43
C PRO A 15 -15.26 -0.10 28.05
N ALA A 16 -16.46 0.39 27.83
CA ALA A 16 -17.07 0.46 26.50
C ALA A 16 -16.17 1.34 25.62
N LEU A 17 -15.55 0.76 24.61
CA LEU A 17 -14.80 1.49 23.59
C LEU A 17 -15.83 2.19 22.69
N VAL A 18 -15.85 3.51 22.76
CA VAL A 18 -16.61 4.38 21.87
C VAL A 18 -15.90 4.40 20.53
N LEU A 19 -16.56 3.91 19.50
CA LEU A 19 -16.17 4.03 18.11
C LEU A 19 -16.22 5.51 17.72
N ALA A 20 -15.09 6.18 17.63
CA ALA A 20 -15.01 7.53 17.10
C ALA A 20 -14.77 7.43 15.60
N ALA A 21 -15.83 7.65 14.82
CA ALA A 21 -15.71 7.93 13.40
C ALA A 21 -14.89 9.20 13.21
N ILE A 22 -13.82 9.11 12.44
CA ILE A 22 -13.02 10.28 12.03
C ILE A 22 -13.79 10.94 10.89
N THR A 23 -14.62 11.93 11.23
CA THR A 23 -15.17 12.89 10.27
C THR A 23 -14.14 13.97 10.05
N GLY A 24 -13.80 14.20 8.77
CA GLY A 24 -12.89 15.23 8.32
C GLY A 24 -13.28 16.63 8.76
N CYS A 25 -12.29 17.43 9.10
CA CYS A 25 -12.43 18.85 9.37
C CYS A 25 -12.65 19.63 8.08
N SER A 26 -13.84 20.20 7.93
CA SER A 26 -14.09 21.34 7.05
C SER A 26 -13.69 22.61 7.78
N GLY A 27 -12.75 23.36 7.24
CA GLY A 27 -12.37 24.69 7.72
C GLY A 27 -13.10 25.78 6.94
N ASP A 28 -13.52 26.77 7.68
CA ASP A 28 -14.44 27.84 7.40
C ASP A 28 -13.91 28.91 6.45
N ASP A 29 -14.86 29.54 5.72
CA ASP A 29 -14.74 30.66 4.83
C ASP A 29 -14.23 31.94 5.48
N SER A 30 -13.43 32.74 4.75
CA SER A 30 -13.48 34.19 4.86
C SER A 30 -13.15 34.86 3.52
N GLU A 31 -14.17 35.52 2.98
CA GLU A 31 -14.14 36.45 1.86
C GLU A 31 -13.18 37.63 2.12
N SER A 32 -12.47 38.07 1.08
CA SER A 32 -12.20 39.51 0.88
C SER A 32 -11.95 39.86 -0.58
N SER A 33 -12.75 40.77 -1.00
CA SER A 33 -12.97 41.43 -2.31
C SER A 33 -11.78 42.06 -2.97
N ALA A 34 -11.81 41.95 -4.30
CA ALA A 34 -11.54 42.86 -5.42
C ALA A 34 -10.64 44.10 -5.25
N THR A 35 -9.73 44.31 -6.18
CA THR A 35 -9.76 45.50 -7.11
C THR A 35 -8.79 45.35 -8.27
N THR A 36 -9.33 45.66 -9.42
CA THR A 36 -8.90 46.06 -10.77
C THR A 36 -7.53 46.72 -10.95
N GLY A 37 -6.89 46.43 -12.11
CA GLY A 37 -5.96 47.33 -12.75
C GLY A 37 -5.01 46.68 -13.76
N ALA A 38 -5.39 46.65 -15.04
CA ALA A 38 -4.41 46.57 -16.14
C ALA A 38 -3.86 47.97 -16.45
N PRO A 39 -2.63 48.09 -16.95
CA PRO A 39 -2.49 48.52 -18.33
C PRO A 39 -1.33 47.95 -19.18
N ALA A 40 -1.66 47.80 -20.45
CA ALA A 40 -0.96 48.14 -21.67
C ALA A 40 0.50 47.74 -21.94
N ALA A 41 0.63 47.18 -23.11
CA ALA A 41 1.78 46.78 -23.90
C ALA A 41 2.83 47.89 -24.16
N GLU A 42 4.09 47.44 -24.28
CA GLU A 42 5.05 48.06 -25.17
C GLU A 42 5.97 47.04 -25.86
N SER A 43 6.04 47.20 -27.18
CA SER A 43 6.86 46.46 -28.15
C SER A 43 8.27 47.05 -28.21
N THR A 44 9.32 46.20 -28.23
CA THR A 44 10.56 46.55 -28.95
C THR A 44 11.43 45.34 -29.30
N ALA A 45 11.65 45.22 -30.63
CA ALA A 45 12.88 44.90 -31.36
C ALA A 45 13.71 43.65 -31.04
N ALA A 46 13.86 42.81 -32.07
CA ALA A 46 14.86 41.75 -32.18
C ALA A 46 16.30 42.28 -32.26
N PRO A 47 17.29 41.57 -31.81
CA PRO A 47 18.67 41.70 -32.26
C PRO A 47 19.20 40.49 -33.04
N GLU A 48 20.09 40.81 -33.87
CA GLU A 48 20.84 40.16 -34.94
C GLU A 48 21.44 38.78 -34.65
N THR A 49 21.48 38.01 -35.74
CA THR A 49 22.17 36.76 -35.97
C THR A 49 23.69 36.88 -35.75
N THR A 50 24.26 36.09 -34.85
CA THR A 50 25.70 35.88 -34.76
C THR A 50 26.04 34.43 -35.04
N ALA A 51 27.05 34.21 -35.90
CA ALA A 51 27.50 32.95 -36.48
C ALA A 51 27.92 31.92 -35.46
N ALA A 52 27.62 30.61 -35.72
CA ALA A 52 28.02 29.45 -34.96
C ALA A 52 29.54 29.17 -35.06
N PRO A 53 30.20 28.77 -33.96
CA PRO A 53 31.55 28.21 -34.03
C PRO A 53 31.52 26.70 -34.35
N ALA A 54 32.59 26.26 -34.99
CA ALA A 54 32.81 24.92 -35.52
C ALA A 54 32.69 23.79 -34.49
N ILE A 55 32.11 22.69 -34.97
CA ILE A 55 31.90 21.42 -34.22
C ILE A 55 33.28 20.76 -33.99
N THR A 56 33.70 20.64 -32.75
CA THR A 56 34.81 19.76 -32.31
C THR A 56 34.23 18.39 -32.01
N GLU A 57 34.77 17.33 -32.64
CA GLU A 57 34.37 15.96 -32.43
C GLU A 57 34.45 15.57 -30.94
N ALA A 58 33.35 15.01 -30.43
CA ALA A 58 33.24 14.48 -29.08
C ALA A 58 34.01 13.18 -28.95
N PRO A 59 34.67 12.89 -27.80
CA PRO A 59 35.37 11.63 -27.58
C PRO A 59 34.37 10.47 -27.53
N THR A 60 34.68 9.38 -28.21
CA THR A 60 33.96 8.12 -28.23
C THR A 60 33.91 7.54 -26.81
N THR A 61 32.79 7.65 -26.15
CA THR A 61 32.54 7.01 -24.84
C THR A 61 32.38 5.51 -25.07
N THR A 62 33.32 4.72 -24.60
CA THR A 62 33.22 3.25 -24.54
C THR A 62 32.03 2.93 -23.61
N ALA A 63 31.01 2.27 -24.15
CA ALA A 63 29.88 1.80 -23.38
C ALA A 63 30.36 0.88 -22.22
N ALA A 64 29.97 1.19 -21.01
CA ALA A 64 30.19 0.32 -19.87
C ALA A 64 29.45 -1.02 -20.11
N PRO A 65 30.01 -2.16 -19.63
CA PRO A 65 29.32 -3.44 -19.77
C PRO A 65 27.95 -3.39 -19.10
N THR A 66 26.91 -3.63 -19.86
CA THR A 66 25.55 -3.81 -19.34
C THR A 66 25.56 -5.12 -18.54
N THR A 67 25.68 -5.03 -17.22
CA THR A 67 25.45 -6.16 -16.34
C THR A 67 23.96 -6.46 -16.42
N THR A 68 23.58 -7.51 -17.12
CA THR A 68 22.19 -8.02 -17.10
C THR A 68 21.95 -8.53 -15.68
N VAL A 69 21.30 -7.76 -14.86
CA VAL A 69 20.78 -8.23 -13.56
C VAL A 69 19.77 -9.31 -13.88
N ALA A 70 19.95 -10.51 -13.35
CA ALA A 70 18.96 -11.57 -13.48
C ALA A 70 17.63 -11.07 -12.90
N ALA A 71 16.50 -11.40 -13.56
CA ALA A 71 15.19 -11.07 -13.05
C ALA A 71 15.05 -11.64 -11.62
N PRO A 72 14.44 -10.90 -10.67
CA PRO A 72 14.21 -11.41 -9.33
C PRO A 72 13.41 -12.71 -9.40
N THR A 73 13.79 -13.70 -8.60
CA THR A 73 13.04 -14.96 -8.46
C THR A 73 12.12 -14.80 -7.25
N TYR A 74 10.84 -14.78 -7.48
CA TYR A 74 9.82 -14.71 -6.42
C TYR A 74 9.45 -16.11 -5.90
N ALA A 75 8.96 -16.17 -4.67
CA ALA A 75 8.35 -17.37 -4.11
C ALA A 75 7.05 -17.69 -4.87
N ALA A 76 6.85 -18.95 -5.22
CA ALA A 76 5.65 -19.36 -5.98
C ALA A 76 4.40 -19.50 -5.08
N THR A 77 4.62 -19.61 -3.77
CA THR A 77 3.54 -19.74 -2.78
C THR A 77 3.87 -18.94 -1.51
N ILE A 78 2.85 -18.64 -0.70
CA ILE A 78 3.04 -18.00 0.60
C ILE A 78 3.87 -18.88 1.54
N ASP A 79 3.68 -20.20 1.51
CA ASP A 79 4.50 -21.12 2.29
C ASP A 79 5.99 -21.03 1.94
N GLU A 80 6.32 -20.94 0.64
CA GLU A 80 7.70 -20.73 0.19
C GLU A 80 8.22 -19.36 0.59
N LEU A 81 7.37 -18.30 0.54
CA LEU A 81 7.73 -16.96 0.96
C LEU A 81 8.09 -16.92 2.46
N LEU A 82 7.28 -17.54 3.30
CA LEU A 82 7.53 -17.64 4.74
C LEU A 82 8.75 -18.51 5.06
N ALA A 83 9.07 -19.48 4.21
CA ALA A 83 10.22 -20.38 4.36
C ALA A 83 11.56 -19.77 3.89
N ILE A 84 11.59 -18.56 3.35
CA ILE A 84 12.83 -17.89 2.89
C ILE A 84 13.86 -17.72 4.03
N GLY A 85 13.38 -17.64 5.30
CA GLY A 85 14.25 -17.54 6.47
C GLY A 85 14.87 -16.16 6.69
N ARG A 86 14.30 -15.13 6.14
CA ARG A 86 14.62 -13.72 6.34
C ARG A 86 13.34 -12.88 6.35
N PRO A 87 13.38 -11.65 6.89
CA PRO A 87 12.28 -10.70 6.71
C PRO A 87 11.98 -10.43 5.24
N ILE A 88 10.74 -10.10 4.92
CA ILE A 88 10.28 -9.72 3.58
C ILE A 88 9.87 -8.24 3.54
N VAL A 89 9.87 -7.64 2.35
CA VAL A 89 9.40 -6.28 2.11
C VAL A 89 8.17 -6.33 1.19
N LEU A 90 7.08 -5.72 1.67
CA LEU A 90 5.85 -5.50 0.93
C LEU A 90 5.74 -4.03 0.56
N ALA A 91 5.25 -3.72 -0.64
CA ALA A 91 4.99 -2.36 -1.07
C ALA A 91 3.53 -2.00 -0.76
N HIS A 92 3.29 -1.32 0.38
CA HIS A 92 1.97 -0.87 0.82
C HIS A 92 1.35 0.05 -0.24
N THR A 93 0.16 -0.34 -0.75
CA THR A 93 -0.57 0.35 -1.83
C THR A 93 0.32 0.83 -2.99
N ALA A 94 1.26 -0.02 -3.43
CA ALA A 94 2.28 0.29 -4.44
C ALA A 94 3.43 1.21 -3.97
N GLY A 95 3.61 1.43 -2.66
CA GLY A 95 4.58 2.39 -2.12
C GLY A 95 4.07 3.83 -2.15
N GLU A 96 2.92 4.08 -1.52
CA GLU A 96 2.06 5.25 -1.71
C GLU A 96 2.68 6.61 -1.40
N ASP A 97 3.75 6.67 -0.59
CA ASP A 97 4.48 7.91 -0.34
C ASP A 97 5.60 8.16 -1.34
N ALA A 98 6.09 7.11 -2.01
CA ALA A 98 7.11 7.21 -3.05
C ALA A 98 6.53 7.33 -4.46
N TYR A 99 5.35 6.74 -4.69
CA TYR A 99 4.71 6.63 -6.00
C TYR A 99 3.20 6.84 -5.89
N PRO A 100 2.50 7.22 -7.00
CA PRO A 100 1.04 7.25 -7.02
C PRO A 100 0.45 5.89 -6.58
N ALA A 101 -0.33 5.92 -5.50
CA ALA A 101 -0.88 4.73 -4.85
C ALA A 101 -1.70 3.88 -5.81
N SER A 102 -1.63 2.56 -5.66
CA SER A 102 -2.46 1.60 -6.39
C SER A 102 -2.36 1.61 -7.92
N THR A 103 -1.51 2.45 -8.52
CA THR A 103 -1.31 2.52 -9.98
C THR A 103 -0.36 1.42 -10.48
N LEU A 104 -0.50 1.02 -11.75
CA LEU A 104 0.46 0.10 -12.37
C LEU A 104 1.87 0.71 -12.46
N PHE A 105 1.98 2.05 -12.53
CA PHE A 105 3.25 2.76 -12.43
C PHE A 105 3.88 2.54 -11.06
N GLY A 106 3.16 2.80 -9.96
CA GLY A 106 3.68 2.63 -8.60
C GLY A 106 4.09 1.18 -8.31
N PHE A 107 3.25 0.20 -8.67
CA PHE A 107 3.62 -1.22 -8.56
C PHE A 107 4.88 -1.55 -9.36
N GLY A 108 5.02 -1.01 -10.58
CA GLY A 108 6.19 -1.23 -11.42
C GLY A 108 7.48 -0.66 -10.83
N GLU A 109 7.45 0.52 -10.23
CA GLU A 109 8.60 1.10 -9.54
C GLU A 109 8.95 0.30 -8.27
N SER A 110 7.97 -0.18 -7.52
CA SER A 110 8.17 -1.03 -6.34
C SER A 110 8.79 -2.38 -6.71
N VAL A 111 8.34 -3.01 -7.81
CA VAL A 111 8.96 -4.23 -8.35
C VAL A 111 10.41 -3.98 -8.77
N LYS A 112 10.70 -2.84 -9.42
CA LYS A 112 12.08 -2.44 -9.78
C LYS A 112 12.95 -2.18 -8.54
N ALA A 113 12.38 -1.67 -7.45
CA ALA A 113 13.08 -1.51 -6.18
C ALA A 113 13.47 -2.85 -5.55
N GLY A 114 12.79 -3.94 -5.89
CA GLY A 114 13.10 -5.29 -5.43
C GLY A 114 12.32 -5.75 -4.21
N VAL A 115 11.07 -5.29 -4.06
CA VAL A 115 10.17 -5.80 -3.01
C VAL A 115 9.84 -7.28 -3.23
N ASP A 116 9.54 -8.00 -2.17
CA ASP A 116 9.22 -9.43 -2.22
C ASP A 116 7.75 -9.70 -2.56
N MET A 117 6.85 -8.74 -2.27
CA MET A 117 5.40 -8.91 -2.36
C MET A 117 4.75 -7.56 -2.67
N LEU A 118 3.67 -7.55 -3.44
CA LEU A 118 2.82 -6.37 -3.62
C LEU A 118 1.68 -6.39 -2.62
N ASP A 119 1.40 -5.24 -2.02
CA ASP A 119 0.26 -5.02 -1.16
C ASP A 119 -0.74 -4.09 -1.84
N LEU A 120 -1.99 -4.48 -1.82
CA LEU A 120 -3.05 -3.80 -2.56
C LEU A 120 -4.43 -3.96 -1.90
N ASN A 121 -5.33 -3.05 -2.23
CA ASN A 121 -6.69 -3.01 -1.68
C ASN A 121 -7.70 -3.19 -2.80
N VAL A 122 -8.73 -3.99 -2.59
CA VAL A 122 -9.72 -4.29 -3.63
C VAL A 122 -11.12 -3.91 -3.23
N GLN A 123 -11.88 -3.43 -4.23
CA GLN A 123 -13.28 -3.06 -4.14
C GLN A 123 -14.02 -3.43 -5.43
N LEU A 124 -15.34 -3.55 -5.37
CA LEU A 124 -16.17 -3.74 -6.55
C LEU A 124 -16.74 -2.41 -7.06
N THR A 125 -16.68 -2.24 -8.38
CA THR A 125 -17.38 -1.16 -9.09
C THR A 125 -18.89 -1.42 -9.17
N ALA A 126 -19.66 -0.43 -9.63
CA ALA A 126 -21.10 -0.56 -9.87
C ALA A 126 -21.47 -1.68 -10.86
N ASP A 127 -20.60 -1.98 -11.82
CA ASP A 127 -20.76 -3.04 -12.81
C ASP A 127 -20.05 -4.35 -12.43
N GLY A 128 -19.55 -4.46 -11.18
CA GLY A 128 -19.03 -5.70 -10.60
C GLY A 128 -17.61 -6.06 -11.02
N VAL A 129 -16.83 -5.11 -11.47
CA VAL A 129 -15.39 -5.29 -11.78
C VAL A 129 -14.58 -5.10 -10.49
N LEU A 130 -13.61 -5.99 -10.26
CA LEU A 130 -12.70 -5.90 -9.11
C LEU A 130 -11.54 -4.95 -9.43
N VAL A 131 -11.55 -3.77 -8.79
CA VAL A 131 -10.52 -2.74 -8.98
C VAL A 131 -9.57 -2.67 -7.78
N VAL A 132 -8.37 -2.14 -8.01
CA VAL A 132 -7.36 -1.88 -6.99
C VAL A 132 -7.40 -0.40 -6.63
N HIS A 133 -7.96 -0.09 -5.47
CA HIS A 133 -8.06 1.27 -4.95
C HIS A 133 -8.26 1.24 -3.43
N HIS A 134 -7.58 2.15 -2.70
CA HIS A 134 -7.56 2.12 -1.23
C HIS A 134 -8.84 2.70 -0.61
N ASP A 135 -9.23 3.92 -0.99
CA ASP A 135 -10.32 4.65 -0.36
C ASP A 135 -11.69 4.23 -0.94
N ASP A 136 -12.75 4.43 -0.18
CA ASP A 136 -14.12 4.20 -0.68
C ASP A 136 -14.50 5.17 -1.81
N THR A 137 -13.84 6.35 -1.88
CA THR A 137 -14.06 7.38 -2.90
C THR A 137 -12.80 7.62 -3.73
N VAL A 138 -12.97 8.13 -4.94
CA VAL A 138 -11.86 8.49 -5.82
C VAL A 138 -11.26 9.88 -5.54
N ASP A 139 -11.81 10.63 -4.59
CA ASP A 139 -11.59 12.08 -4.41
C ASP A 139 -10.13 12.42 -4.02
N ARG A 140 -9.51 11.60 -3.19
CA ARG A 140 -8.17 11.88 -2.64
C ARG A 140 -7.06 11.74 -3.68
N ALA A 141 -7.14 10.75 -4.54
CA ALA A 141 -6.05 10.41 -5.46
C ALA A 141 -6.28 10.95 -6.88
N THR A 142 -7.56 11.06 -7.32
CA THR A 142 -7.89 11.31 -8.71
C THR A 142 -8.42 12.72 -8.99
N ASN A 143 -8.61 13.03 -10.26
CA ASN A 143 -9.31 14.22 -10.74
C ASN A 143 -10.85 14.05 -10.75
N GLY A 144 -11.38 12.94 -10.25
CA GLY A 144 -12.81 12.65 -10.12
C GLY A 144 -13.33 12.87 -8.70
N THR A 145 -14.63 12.60 -8.51
CA THR A 145 -15.31 12.60 -7.21
C THR A 145 -16.38 11.54 -7.17
N GLY A 146 -16.57 10.89 -6.03
CA GLY A 146 -17.64 9.93 -5.80
C GLY A 146 -17.17 8.57 -5.32
N LEU A 147 -18.12 7.69 -5.02
CA LEU A 147 -17.86 6.35 -4.50
C LEU A 147 -17.43 5.40 -5.63
N VAL A 148 -16.39 4.62 -5.39
CA VAL A 148 -15.94 3.54 -6.29
C VAL A 148 -17.10 2.59 -6.60
N SER A 149 -17.90 2.22 -5.60
CA SER A 149 -19.04 1.31 -5.74
C SER A 149 -20.22 1.86 -6.55
N GLU A 150 -20.25 3.17 -6.83
CA GLU A 150 -21.31 3.82 -7.64
C GLU A 150 -20.85 4.13 -9.07
N MET A 151 -19.58 3.92 -9.39
CA MET A 151 -18.99 4.16 -10.73
C MET A 151 -18.76 2.84 -11.46
N THR A 152 -18.93 2.84 -12.78
CA THR A 152 -18.52 1.74 -13.65
C THR A 152 -17.01 1.71 -13.82
N TYR A 153 -16.46 0.55 -14.23
CA TYR A 153 -15.01 0.46 -14.47
C TYR A 153 -14.55 1.44 -15.57
N ASP A 154 -15.31 1.61 -16.64
CA ASP A 154 -14.95 2.56 -17.70
C ASP A 154 -14.85 4.01 -17.18
N GLU A 155 -15.73 4.42 -16.24
CA GLU A 155 -15.67 5.74 -15.60
C GLU A 155 -14.45 5.86 -14.70
N LEU A 156 -14.12 4.85 -13.90
CA LEU A 156 -12.94 4.82 -13.04
C LEU A 156 -11.64 4.81 -13.85
N PHE A 157 -11.58 4.00 -14.90
CA PHE A 157 -10.40 3.89 -15.76
C PHE A 157 -10.08 5.18 -16.52
N ALA A 158 -11.08 6.05 -16.73
CA ALA A 158 -10.87 7.35 -17.36
C ALA A 158 -10.19 8.37 -16.44
N LEU A 159 -10.20 8.16 -15.12
CA LEU A 159 -9.63 9.08 -14.14
C LEU A 159 -8.10 9.04 -14.14
N ASP A 160 -7.49 10.17 -13.76
CA ASP A 160 -6.06 10.30 -13.50
C ASP A 160 -5.79 9.99 -12.02
N ASP A 161 -5.31 8.77 -11.71
CA ASP A 161 -5.08 8.28 -10.35
C ASP A 161 -3.72 8.72 -9.77
N ALA A 162 -3.04 9.63 -10.45
CA ALA A 162 -1.85 10.33 -9.96
C ALA A 162 -2.07 11.84 -9.78
N TYR A 163 -3.33 12.29 -9.88
CA TYR A 163 -3.66 13.70 -10.01
C TYR A 163 -3.25 14.56 -8.80
N TRP A 164 -3.38 14.03 -7.60
CA TRP A 164 -3.05 14.73 -6.35
C TRP A 164 -1.75 14.23 -5.70
N PHE A 165 -0.99 13.36 -6.39
CA PHE A 165 0.27 12.84 -5.88
C PHE A 165 1.38 13.90 -5.94
N THR A 166 2.07 14.09 -4.81
CA THR A 166 3.35 14.83 -4.72
C THR A 166 4.37 13.96 -3.98
N ALA A 167 5.66 14.32 -4.01
CA ALA A 167 6.69 13.62 -3.24
C ALA A 167 6.51 13.70 -1.72
N ASP A 168 5.72 14.69 -1.25
CA ASP A 168 5.56 14.94 0.19
C ASP A 168 4.19 14.51 0.73
N CYS A 169 3.17 14.46 -0.13
CA CYS A 169 1.79 14.16 0.28
C CYS A 169 0.91 13.79 -0.91
N VAL A 170 -0.24 13.20 -0.62
CA VAL A 170 -1.40 13.20 -1.51
C VAL A 170 -2.32 14.33 -1.02
N CYS A 171 -2.24 15.50 -1.61
CA CYS A 171 -2.88 16.72 -1.12
C CYS A 171 -3.22 17.70 -2.25
N THR A 172 -4.15 18.64 -1.97
CA THR A 172 -4.76 19.51 -3.00
C THR A 172 -4.29 20.97 -2.96
N ASP A 173 -3.42 21.32 -2.02
CA ASP A 173 -3.03 22.71 -1.71
C ASP A 173 -1.59 23.05 -2.11
N GLN A 174 -0.95 22.18 -2.89
CA GLN A 174 0.42 22.38 -3.35
C GLN A 174 0.46 23.18 -4.66
N PRO A 175 1.62 23.85 -4.96
CA PRO A 175 1.85 24.45 -6.27
C PRO A 175 1.76 23.43 -7.40
N GLU A 176 1.33 23.87 -8.59
CA GLU A 176 1.12 22.98 -9.75
C GLU A 176 2.35 22.13 -10.10
N GLU A 177 3.54 22.69 -9.98
CA GLU A 177 4.81 21.99 -10.24
C GLU A 177 5.17 20.89 -9.25
N ALA A 178 4.48 20.80 -8.11
CA ALA A 178 4.66 19.73 -7.13
C ALA A 178 3.95 18.43 -7.53
N TYR A 179 2.94 18.50 -8.39
CA TYR A 179 2.18 17.33 -8.84
C TYR A 179 2.90 16.62 -9.98
N LEU A 180 3.80 15.71 -9.63
CA LEU A 180 4.79 15.13 -10.53
C LEU A 180 4.23 14.35 -11.72
N HIS A 181 3.04 13.75 -11.57
CA HIS A 181 2.46 12.84 -12.57
C HIS A 181 1.08 13.30 -13.07
N ARG A 182 0.60 14.45 -12.61
CA ARG A 182 -0.66 15.04 -13.07
C ARG A 182 -0.67 15.20 -14.58
N GLY A 183 -1.77 14.77 -15.20
CA GLY A 183 -1.95 14.90 -16.65
C GLY A 183 -1.26 13.82 -17.49
N VAL A 184 -0.52 12.88 -16.86
CA VAL A 184 0.02 11.73 -17.61
C VAL A 184 -1.12 10.86 -18.12
N ARG A 185 -2.10 10.53 -17.24
CA ARG A 185 -3.26 9.73 -17.62
C ARG A 185 -4.08 10.35 -18.72
N THR A 186 -4.26 11.66 -18.70
CA THR A 186 -5.06 12.42 -19.71
C THR A 186 -4.28 12.75 -20.98
N GLY A 187 -2.99 12.45 -21.04
CA GLY A 187 -2.12 12.71 -22.21
C GLY A 187 -1.63 14.15 -22.34
N GLU A 188 -1.79 14.96 -21.31
CA GLU A 188 -1.25 16.33 -21.24
C GLU A 188 0.26 16.31 -20.98
N VAL A 189 0.73 15.30 -20.26
CA VAL A 189 2.13 15.04 -19.94
C VAL A 189 2.52 13.66 -20.49
N ALA A 190 3.70 13.56 -21.08
CA ALA A 190 4.21 12.28 -21.57
C ALA A 190 4.52 11.34 -20.38
N PRO A 191 4.18 10.04 -20.48
CA PRO A 191 4.52 9.09 -19.43
C PRO A 191 6.05 8.90 -19.33
N PRO A 192 6.56 8.51 -18.15
CA PRO A 192 7.94 8.09 -17.98
C PRO A 192 8.32 6.94 -18.92
N GLU A 193 9.63 6.78 -19.19
CA GLU A 193 10.13 5.70 -20.05
C GLU A 193 9.71 4.32 -19.55
N GLY A 194 9.16 3.51 -20.46
CA GLY A 194 8.69 2.15 -20.16
C GLY A 194 7.26 2.07 -19.64
N TYR A 195 6.55 3.19 -19.56
CA TYR A 195 5.16 3.28 -19.13
C TYR A 195 4.27 3.93 -20.20
N THR A 196 2.97 3.77 -20.01
CA THR A 196 1.91 4.35 -20.84
C THR A 196 0.99 5.22 -19.98
N ALA A 197 0.12 5.99 -20.60
CA ALA A 197 -0.89 6.76 -19.88
C ALA A 197 -1.83 5.86 -19.03
N ASP A 198 -2.11 4.65 -19.51
CA ASP A 198 -2.98 3.69 -18.83
C ASP A 198 -2.37 3.15 -17.52
N ASP A 199 -1.05 3.24 -17.35
CA ASP A 199 -0.36 2.85 -16.12
C ASP A 199 -0.62 3.82 -14.94
N PHE A 200 -1.29 4.94 -15.19
CA PHE A 200 -1.70 5.97 -14.22
C PHE A 200 -3.22 6.02 -13.99
N ALA A 201 -3.95 5.02 -14.48
CA ALA A 201 -5.37 4.82 -14.19
C ALA A 201 -5.55 3.88 -12.98
N ILE A 202 -6.77 3.83 -12.43
CA ILE A 202 -7.18 2.81 -11.47
C ILE A 202 -7.19 1.45 -12.18
N PRO A 203 -6.31 0.50 -11.81
CA PRO A 203 -6.25 -0.80 -12.49
C PRO A 203 -7.26 -1.79 -11.93
N THR A 204 -7.56 -2.84 -12.69
CA THR A 204 -8.19 -4.05 -12.13
C THR A 204 -7.14 -4.92 -11.42
N LEU A 205 -7.59 -5.80 -10.52
CA LEU A 205 -6.71 -6.81 -9.93
C LEU A 205 -6.06 -7.68 -11.00
N ARG A 206 -6.83 -8.07 -12.01
CA ARG A 206 -6.35 -8.86 -13.16
C ARG A 206 -5.18 -8.18 -13.87
N MET A 207 -5.24 -6.88 -14.11
CA MET A 207 -4.14 -6.15 -14.76
C MET A 207 -2.85 -6.21 -13.94
N VAL A 208 -2.94 -6.11 -12.61
CA VAL A 208 -1.79 -6.26 -11.72
C VAL A 208 -1.21 -7.66 -11.80
N ILE A 209 -2.05 -8.69 -11.69
CA ILE A 209 -1.63 -10.10 -11.73
C ILE A 209 -1.01 -10.47 -13.09
N GLU A 210 -1.64 -10.07 -14.20
CA GLU A 210 -1.13 -10.38 -15.54
C GLU A 210 0.21 -9.69 -15.82
N ARG A 211 0.44 -8.51 -15.25
CA ARG A 211 1.71 -7.78 -15.44
C ARG A 211 2.84 -8.37 -14.61
N TRP A 212 2.55 -8.88 -13.42
CA TRP A 212 3.52 -9.50 -12.50
C TRP A 212 3.02 -10.87 -12.00
N PRO A 213 2.96 -11.87 -12.89
CA PRO A 213 2.30 -13.14 -12.58
C PRO A 213 3.04 -13.97 -11.52
N ASP A 214 4.29 -13.67 -11.25
CA ASP A 214 5.14 -14.45 -10.34
C ASP A 214 5.27 -13.83 -8.94
N ILE A 215 4.90 -12.53 -8.76
CA ILE A 215 5.08 -11.87 -7.47
C ILE A 215 3.91 -12.20 -6.51
N PRO A 216 4.17 -12.56 -5.23
CA PRO A 216 3.13 -12.76 -4.24
C PRO A 216 2.30 -11.50 -3.96
N LEU A 217 1.07 -11.67 -3.51
CA LEU A 217 0.11 -10.59 -3.27
C LEU A 217 -0.42 -10.62 -1.84
N ASN A 218 -0.41 -9.46 -1.16
CA ASN A 218 -1.21 -9.20 0.02
C ASN A 218 -2.42 -8.37 -0.41
N ILE A 219 -3.64 -8.86 -0.18
CA ILE A 219 -4.86 -8.27 -0.75
C ILE A 219 -5.83 -7.95 0.38
N GLU A 220 -6.04 -6.67 0.65
CA GLU A 220 -7.06 -6.24 1.60
C GLU A 220 -8.42 -6.04 0.93
N ILE A 221 -9.44 -6.73 1.44
CA ILE A 221 -10.85 -6.47 1.07
C ILE A 221 -11.35 -5.29 1.91
N LYS A 222 -11.71 -4.21 1.22
CA LYS A 222 -12.28 -3.00 1.83
C LYS A 222 -13.77 -3.14 2.11
N GLY A 223 -14.27 -2.27 3.01
CA GLY A 223 -15.68 -2.22 3.38
C GLY A 223 -16.10 -3.29 4.40
N GLU A 224 -17.41 -3.45 4.57
CA GLU A 224 -18.01 -4.37 5.54
C GLU A 224 -19.32 -4.96 5.02
N GLY A 225 -19.81 -6.01 5.69
CA GLY A 225 -21.13 -6.61 5.41
C GLY A 225 -21.26 -7.26 4.03
N ASP A 226 -22.47 -7.19 3.45
CA ASP A 226 -22.78 -7.86 2.17
C ASP A 226 -21.95 -7.34 0.98
N PRO A 227 -21.64 -6.03 0.84
CA PRO A 227 -20.75 -5.55 -0.21
C PRO A 227 -19.34 -6.15 -0.13
N ALA A 228 -18.73 -6.20 1.05
CA ALA A 228 -17.42 -6.80 1.23
C ALA A 228 -17.43 -8.32 0.99
N ARG A 229 -18.52 -9.02 1.34
CA ARG A 229 -18.69 -10.45 0.99
C ARG A 229 -18.80 -10.65 -0.51
N ALA A 230 -19.51 -9.78 -1.23
CA ALA A 230 -19.57 -9.83 -2.69
C ALA A 230 -18.18 -9.59 -3.31
N THR A 231 -17.39 -8.67 -2.75
CA THR A 231 -15.98 -8.48 -3.14
C THR A 231 -15.15 -9.73 -2.90
N ALA A 232 -15.34 -10.42 -1.75
CA ALA A 232 -14.66 -11.67 -1.43
C ALA A 232 -15.00 -12.79 -2.45
N ASP A 233 -16.28 -12.92 -2.83
CA ASP A 233 -16.71 -13.93 -3.82
C ASP A 233 -16.03 -13.72 -5.18
N VAL A 234 -15.97 -12.47 -5.67
CA VAL A 234 -15.33 -12.13 -6.94
C VAL A 234 -13.82 -12.30 -6.84
N LEU A 235 -13.18 -11.86 -5.74
CA LEU A 235 -11.76 -12.03 -5.51
C LEU A 235 -11.34 -13.51 -5.54
N VAL A 236 -12.03 -14.35 -4.77
CA VAL A 236 -11.75 -15.79 -4.73
C VAL A 236 -11.90 -16.45 -6.11
N ALA A 237 -12.96 -16.08 -6.85
CA ALA A 237 -13.17 -16.60 -8.20
C ALA A 237 -12.04 -16.17 -9.15
N GLU A 238 -11.60 -14.91 -9.08
CA GLU A 238 -10.54 -14.39 -9.95
C GLU A 238 -9.16 -14.98 -9.60
N LEU A 239 -8.82 -15.13 -8.31
CA LEU A 239 -7.59 -15.78 -7.88
C LEU A 239 -7.54 -17.25 -8.37
N ARG A 240 -8.66 -17.98 -8.30
CA ARG A 240 -8.77 -19.37 -8.83
C ARG A 240 -8.61 -19.42 -10.33
N GLU A 241 -9.25 -18.51 -11.06
CA GLU A 241 -9.12 -18.45 -12.52
C GLU A 241 -7.68 -18.20 -12.96
N LEU A 242 -6.95 -17.34 -12.21
CA LEU A 242 -5.57 -16.95 -12.50
C LEU A 242 -4.52 -17.86 -11.85
N GLY A 243 -4.94 -18.88 -11.05
CA GLY A 243 -4.05 -19.81 -10.36
C GLY A 243 -3.17 -19.12 -9.31
N ARG A 244 -3.72 -18.12 -8.61
CA ARG A 244 -3.00 -17.28 -7.62
C ARG A 244 -3.37 -17.57 -6.17
N GLU A 245 -4.20 -18.56 -5.88
CA GLU A 245 -4.73 -18.88 -4.56
C GLU A 245 -3.62 -19.06 -3.53
N LYS A 246 -2.56 -19.79 -3.91
CA LYS A 246 -1.44 -20.11 -3.02
C LYS A 246 -0.37 -19.03 -2.95
N ALA A 247 -0.43 -18.05 -3.85
CA ALA A 247 0.50 -16.94 -3.91
C ALA A 247 -0.11 -15.62 -3.39
N SER A 248 -1.23 -15.71 -2.69
CA SER A 248 -1.96 -14.57 -2.14
C SER A 248 -2.26 -14.76 -0.67
N VAL A 249 -2.16 -13.67 0.09
CA VAL A 249 -2.73 -13.52 1.44
C VAL A 249 -3.92 -12.58 1.31
N VAL A 250 -5.05 -12.94 1.92
CA VAL A 250 -6.22 -12.05 1.99
C VAL A 250 -6.35 -11.49 3.40
N ALA A 251 -6.56 -10.19 3.49
CA ALA A 251 -6.76 -9.45 4.73
C ALA A 251 -8.06 -8.65 4.69
N SER A 252 -8.59 -8.31 5.84
CA SER A 252 -9.62 -7.30 6.06
C SER A 252 -9.59 -6.91 7.53
N PHE A 253 -9.96 -5.68 7.86
CA PHE A 253 -10.20 -5.27 9.25
C PHE A 253 -11.38 -6.01 9.88
N GLN A 254 -12.30 -6.55 9.06
CA GLN A 254 -13.53 -7.22 9.49
C GLN A 254 -13.31 -8.72 9.70
N ASP A 255 -13.43 -9.19 10.95
CA ASP A 255 -13.24 -10.61 11.30
C ASP A 255 -14.22 -11.54 10.57
N ASP A 256 -15.45 -11.08 10.28
CA ASP A 256 -16.45 -11.87 9.58
C ASP A 256 -16.15 -12.01 8.09
N ILE A 257 -15.44 -11.05 7.48
CA ILE A 257 -15.01 -11.11 6.08
C ILE A 257 -13.84 -12.08 5.92
N VAL A 258 -12.80 -11.98 6.77
CA VAL A 258 -11.66 -12.92 6.71
C VAL A 258 -12.11 -14.35 7.05
N SER A 259 -13.02 -14.53 8.00
CA SER A 259 -13.61 -15.82 8.31
C SER A 259 -14.41 -16.39 7.16
N TYR A 260 -15.16 -15.55 6.45
CA TYR A 260 -15.90 -15.93 5.25
C TYR A 260 -14.96 -16.37 4.12
N VAL A 261 -13.90 -15.62 3.83
CA VAL A 261 -12.89 -16.02 2.83
C VAL A 261 -12.29 -17.37 3.19
N HIS A 262 -11.90 -17.58 4.46
CA HIS A 262 -11.35 -18.85 4.93
C HIS A 262 -12.35 -20.01 4.77
N GLU A 263 -13.65 -19.77 4.96
CA GLU A 263 -14.70 -20.78 4.76
C GLU A 263 -14.85 -21.19 3.31
N ILE A 264 -14.90 -20.19 2.38
CA ILE A 264 -15.18 -20.47 0.95
C ILE A 264 -13.93 -20.83 0.14
N ALA A 265 -12.73 -20.50 0.65
CA ALA A 265 -11.45 -20.71 -0.01
C ALA A 265 -10.34 -21.08 1.00
N PRO A 266 -10.40 -22.24 1.66
CA PRO A 266 -9.42 -22.65 2.68
C PRO A 266 -8.01 -22.87 2.12
N GLU A 267 -7.84 -22.86 0.80
CA GLU A 267 -6.56 -22.92 0.12
C GLU A 267 -5.82 -21.57 0.04
N ILE A 268 -6.50 -20.46 0.36
CA ILE A 268 -5.93 -19.11 0.39
C ILE A 268 -5.52 -18.79 1.82
N GLU A 269 -4.29 -18.29 2.01
CA GLU A 269 -3.84 -17.80 3.31
C GLU A 269 -4.60 -16.52 3.69
N VAL A 270 -4.99 -16.42 4.96
CA VAL A 270 -5.81 -15.30 5.45
C VAL A 270 -5.16 -14.69 6.69
N SER A 271 -5.05 -13.38 6.73
CA SER A 271 -4.64 -12.63 7.94
C SER A 271 -5.84 -12.43 8.86
N PRO A 272 -5.71 -12.56 10.21
CA PRO A 272 -6.81 -12.31 11.13
C PRO A 272 -7.33 -10.86 11.06
N GLY A 273 -8.62 -10.66 11.34
CA GLY A 273 -9.23 -9.34 11.46
C GLY A 273 -8.91 -8.65 12.79
N LEU A 274 -9.41 -7.41 12.94
CA LEU A 274 -9.03 -6.51 14.03
C LEU A 274 -9.29 -7.06 15.43
N ASN A 275 -10.46 -7.69 15.67
CA ASN A 275 -10.77 -8.18 17.02
C ASN A 275 -9.92 -9.40 17.40
N VAL A 276 -9.65 -10.30 16.45
CA VAL A 276 -8.77 -11.46 16.66
C VAL A 276 -7.34 -11.01 16.93
N LEU A 277 -6.81 -10.06 16.14
CA LEU A 277 -5.49 -9.46 16.37
C LEU A 277 -5.42 -8.76 17.74
N THR A 278 -6.45 -8.01 18.11
CA THR A 278 -6.54 -7.32 19.41
C THR A 278 -6.51 -8.33 20.56
N ALA A 279 -7.25 -9.45 20.45
CA ALA A 279 -7.27 -10.50 21.46
C ALA A 279 -5.90 -11.19 21.60
N TRP A 280 -5.18 -11.40 20.50
CA TRP A 280 -3.81 -11.89 20.55
C TRP A 280 -2.86 -10.87 21.20
N VAL A 281 -2.89 -9.61 20.79
CA VAL A 281 -2.02 -8.55 21.32
C VAL A 281 -2.20 -8.36 22.82
N LEU A 282 -3.45 -8.29 23.29
CA LEU A 282 -3.74 -7.98 24.70
C LEU A 282 -3.75 -9.20 25.62
N GLU A 283 -4.20 -10.34 25.14
CA GLU A 283 -4.52 -11.50 25.97
C GLU A 283 -3.77 -12.78 25.58
N ARG A 284 -3.06 -12.77 24.44
CA ARG A 284 -2.46 -13.97 23.82
C ARG A 284 -3.49 -15.06 23.53
N THR A 285 -4.72 -14.64 23.25
CA THR A 285 -5.76 -15.59 22.79
C THR A 285 -5.33 -16.15 21.44
N PRO A 286 -5.18 -17.48 21.28
CA PRO A 286 -4.72 -18.06 20.01
C PRO A 286 -5.58 -17.66 18.85
N VAL A 287 -4.95 -17.36 17.70
CA VAL A 287 -5.66 -17.07 16.47
C VAL A 287 -6.28 -18.34 15.89
N PRO A 288 -7.37 -18.27 15.10
CA PRO A 288 -7.94 -19.43 14.43
C PRO A 288 -6.94 -20.12 13.50
N ASP A 289 -7.09 -21.43 13.32
CA ASP A 289 -6.28 -22.21 12.37
C ASP A 289 -6.39 -21.63 10.96
N GLY A 290 -5.27 -21.54 10.24
CA GLY A 290 -5.22 -21.00 8.88
C GLY A 290 -5.19 -19.46 8.79
N MET A 291 -4.99 -18.76 9.92
CA MET A 291 -4.89 -17.28 9.98
C MET A 291 -3.62 -16.86 10.74
N THR A 292 -2.46 -17.36 10.32
CA THR A 292 -1.24 -17.26 11.13
C THR A 292 -0.44 -15.98 10.95
N ILE A 293 -0.61 -15.24 9.85
CA ILE A 293 0.15 -14.02 9.54
C ILE A 293 -0.48 -12.83 10.26
N LEU A 294 0.25 -12.26 11.23
CA LEU A 294 -0.23 -11.12 12.02
C LEU A 294 0.21 -9.81 11.37
N GLN A 295 -0.70 -9.08 10.75
CA GLN A 295 -0.43 -7.76 10.18
C GLN A 295 -0.75 -6.69 11.22
N LEU A 296 0.30 -6.08 11.80
CA LEU A 296 0.18 -5.22 12.98
C LEU A 296 0.83 -3.86 12.77
N PRO A 297 0.21 -2.75 13.24
CA PRO A 297 0.86 -1.45 13.28
C PRO A 297 1.83 -1.38 14.47
N PRO A 298 2.82 -0.45 14.45
CA PRO A 298 3.70 -0.21 15.60
C PRO A 298 2.97 0.27 16.84
N GLU A 299 1.93 1.07 16.66
CA GLU A 299 1.05 1.60 17.70
C GLU A 299 -0.41 1.53 17.27
N TYR A 300 -1.32 1.31 18.20
CA TYR A 300 -2.75 1.40 17.95
C TYR A 300 -3.47 2.01 19.14
N SER A 301 -4.18 3.12 18.92
CA SER A 301 -4.97 3.85 19.95
C SER A 301 -4.16 4.20 21.22
N GLY A 302 -2.89 4.61 21.06
CA GLY A 302 -2.00 4.97 22.16
C GLY A 302 -1.34 3.77 22.88
N LEU A 303 -1.51 2.55 22.33
CA LEU A 303 -0.86 1.34 22.80
C LEU A 303 0.32 1.02 21.87
N GLU A 304 1.54 0.90 22.42
CA GLU A 304 2.66 0.29 21.71
C GLU A 304 2.37 -1.19 21.45
N VAL A 305 2.29 -1.57 20.17
CA VAL A 305 1.92 -2.93 19.76
C VAL A 305 3.17 -3.79 19.55
N ILE A 306 4.15 -3.29 18.80
CA ILE A 306 5.35 -4.06 18.43
C ILE A 306 6.37 -3.99 19.57
N THR A 307 6.21 -4.87 20.54
CA THR A 307 7.11 -5.00 21.70
C THR A 307 7.98 -6.26 21.57
N PRO A 308 9.17 -6.28 22.18
CA PRO A 308 10.01 -7.49 22.20
C PRO A 308 9.29 -8.72 22.76
N GLU A 309 8.39 -8.51 23.74
CA GLU A 309 7.59 -9.58 24.34
C GLU A 309 6.55 -10.14 23.35
N LEU A 310 5.83 -9.25 22.63
CA LEU A 310 4.89 -9.69 21.60
C LEU A 310 5.58 -10.49 20.49
N ILE A 311 6.74 -9.99 20.02
CA ILE A 311 7.52 -10.65 18.97
C ILE A 311 7.96 -12.05 19.43
N ALA A 312 8.48 -12.17 20.67
CA ALA A 312 8.90 -13.44 21.22
C ALA A 312 7.74 -14.45 21.36
N ASP A 313 6.59 -13.97 21.87
CA ASP A 313 5.39 -14.80 22.05
C ASP A 313 4.82 -15.25 20.69
N SER A 314 4.76 -14.35 19.71
CA SER A 314 4.28 -14.65 18.35
C SER A 314 5.20 -15.63 17.63
N THR A 315 6.53 -15.44 17.75
CA THR A 315 7.51 -16.39 17.21
C THR A 315 7.38 -17.78 17.83
N ALA A 316 7.20 -17.84 19.15
CA ALA A 316 7.02 -19.12 19.86
C ALA A 316 5.69 -19.82 19.47
N ALA A 317 4.67 -19.06 19.12
CA ALA A 317 3.39 -19.56 18.61
C ALA A 317 3.41 -19.93 17.13
N GLY A 318 4.46 -19.55 16.38
CA GLY A 318 4.56 -19.76 14.93
C GLY A 318 3.79 -18.72 14.12
N TYR A 319 3.57 -17.52 14.66
CA TYR A 319 2.84 -16.43 14.03
C TYR A 319 3.82 -15.37 13.54
N PRO A 320 4.16 -15.32 12.23
CA PRO A 320 4.98 -14.26 11.66
C PRO A 320 4.27 -12.90 11.76
N ILE A 321 4.98 -11.87 12.21
CA ILE A 321 4.48 -10.51 12.29
C ILE A 321 4.94 -9.73 11.06
N TRP A 322 4.00 -9.15 10.32
CA TRP A 322 4.24 -8.15 9.28
C TRP A 322 3.82 -6.78 9.83
N VAL A 323 4.78 -5.85 9.88
CA VAL A 323 4.54 -4.51 10.40
C VAL A 323 4.16 -3.58 9.26
N TRP A 324 3.05 -2.86 9.45
CA TRP A 324 2.64 -1.76 8.58
C TRP A 324 2.64 -0.47 9.41
N PRO A 325 3.60 0.45 9.18
CA PRO A 325 3.64 1.72 9.90
C PRO A 325 2.38 2.54 9.60
N ASN A 326 1.67 2.95 10.66
CA ASN A 326 0.46 3.75 10.57
C ASN A 326 0.69 5.23 10.95
N ASP A 327 1.95 5.61 11.09
CA ASP A 327 2.41 6.98 11.24
C ASP A 327 3.49 7.26 10.20
N ARG A 328 3.26 8.23 9.33
CA ARG A 328 4.22 8.65 8.30
C ARG A 328 5.60 9.00 8.87
N ALA A 329 5.68 9.44 10.12
CA ALA A 329 6.96 9.71 10.78
C ALA A 329 7.83 8.44 10.93
N LEU A 330 7.23 7.25 10.87
CA LEU A 330 7.92 5.95 10.92
C LEU A 330 8.26 5.39 9.53
N GLU A 331 7.78 6.01 8.47
CA GLU A 331 8.07 5.64 7.09
C GLU A 331 9.43 6.22 6.65
N ASN A 332 10.50 5.60 7.11
CA ASN A 332 11.88 6.02 6.80
C ASN A 332 12.90 4.91 7.07
N LEU A 333 14.09 5.06 6.49
CA LEU A 333 15.18 4.07 6.57
C LEU A 333 15.60 3.71 8.01
N GLU A 334 15.61 4.69 8.95
CA GLU A 334 16.00 4.45 10.36
C GLU A 334 14.98 3.57 11.05
N SER A 335 13.69 3.87 10.89
CA SER A 335 12.59 3.08 11.46
C SER A 335 12.56 1.68 10.86
N TYR A 336 12.76 1.54 9.54
CA TYR A 336 12.78 0.24 8.89
C TYR A 336 13.89 -0.67 9.41
N ARG A 337 15.09 -0.12 9.63
CA ARG A 337 16.21 -0.85 10.29
C ARG A 337 15.81 -1.29 11.70
N ALA A 338 15.22 -0.39 12.48
CA ALA A 338 14.80 -0.71 13.85
C ALA A 338 13.74 -1.82 13.88
N PHE A 339 12.77 -1.82 12.95
CA PHE A 339 11.79 -2.90 12.83
C PHE A 339 12.46 -4.24 12.45
N LEU A 340 13.36 -4.25 11.47
CA LEU A 340 14.08 -5.46 11.09
C LEU A 340 14.93 -6.01 12.26
N ASP A 341 15.63 -5.13 12.98
CA ASP A 341 16.45 -5.49 14.15
C ASP A 341 15.61 -6.03 15.32
N SER A 342 14.32 -5.67 15.39
CA SER A 342 13.40 -6.19 16.41
C SER A 342 13.02 -7.66 16.20
N GLY A 343 13.25 -8.21 14.98
CA GLY A 343 12.98 -9.62 14.67
C GLY A 343 11.58 -9.87 14.08
N ILE A 344 10.96 -8.88 13.46
CA ILE A 344 9.71 -9.06 12.69
C ILE A 344 9.97 -9.88 11.42
N ALA A 345 8.91 -10.47 10.86
CA ALA A 345 8.98 -11.29 9.66
C ALA A 345 8.73 -10.54 8.36
N GLY A 346 8.13 -9.36 8.41
CA GLY A 346 7.86 -8.56 7.21
C GLY A 346 7.61 -7.08 7.50
N LEU A 347 7.93 -6.25 6.51
CA LEU A 347 7.69 -4.82 6.48
C LEU A 347 6.76 -4.48 5.31
N ASN A 348 5.58 -3.92 5.60
CA ASN A 348 4.64 -3.39 4.61
C ASN A 348 4.70 -1.87 4.65
N ILE A 349 5.31 -1.22 3.63
CA ILE A 349 5.89 0.12 3.73
C ILE A 349 5.58 1.01 2.54
N ASN A 350 5.68 2.33 2.76
CA ASN A 350 5.38 3.35 1.77
C ASN A 350 6.60 3.80 0.94
N PHE A 351 7.86 3.49 1.38
CA PHE A 351 9.10 3.82 0.66
C PHE A 351 9.89 2.56 0.29
N PRO A 352 9.56 1.89 -0.83
CA PRO A 352 10.13 0.60 -1.22
C PRO A 352 11.66 0.58 -1.36
N VAL A 353 12.26 1.64 -1.92
CA VAL A 353 13.72 1.73 -2.13
C VAL A 353 14.46 1.71 -0.79
N GLU A 354 14.01 2.53 0.16
CA GLU A 354 14.59 2.64 1.50
C GLU A 354 14.43 1.35 2.30
N ALA A 355 13.29 0.68 2.16
CA ALA A 355 13.04 -0.57 2.85
C ALA A 355 13.89 -1.73 2.31
N VAL A 356 14.03 -1.83 0.99
CA VAL A 356 14.93 -2.81 0.36
C VAL A 356 16.38 -2.51 0.72
N GLN A 357 16.78 -1.24 0.83
CA GLN A 357 18.09 -0.85 1.34
C GLN A 357 18.26 -1.32 2.80
N ALA A 358 17.30 -1.06 3.69
CA ALA A 358 17.34 -1.50 5.08
C ALA A 358 17.49 -3.02 5.18
N LEU A 359 16.69 -3.78 4.40
CA LEU A 359 16.79 -5.23 4.34
C LEU A 359 18.15 -5.71 3.86
N THR A 360 18.71 -5.08 2.83
CA THR A 360 20.04 -5.43 2.29
C THR A 360 21.14 -5.25 3.34
N GLU A 361 21.10 -4.13 4.08
CA GLU A 361 22.04 -3.85 5.16
C GLU A 361 21.87 -4.82 6.34
N TYR A 362 20.63 -5.12 6.73
CA TYR A 362 20.32 -6.11 7.76
C TYR A 362 20.92 -7.49 7.42
N LEU A 363 20.71 -7.97 6.18
CA LEU A 363 21.24 -9.26 5.72
C LEU A 363 22.76 -9.29 5.61
N ALA A 364 23.40 -8.14 5.40
CA ALA A 364 24.87 -8.05 5.34
C ALA A 364 25.51 -8.01 6.74
N ALA A 365 24.76 -7.69 7.79
CA ALA A 365 25.24 -7.60 9.16
C ALA A 365 25.07 -8.92 9.96
N GLY A 366 24.19 -9.82 9.54
CA GLY A 366 23.93 -11.14 10.15
C GLY A 366 24.67 -12.24 9.43
#